data_f147c8de63a711e3cc35d36d0b0b204e
#
_entry.id   f147c8de63a711e3cc35d36d0b0b204e
#
_cell.length_a   1.000
_cell.length_b   1.000
_cell.length_c   1.000
_cell.angle_alpha   90.00
_cell.angle_beta   90.00
_cell.angle_gamma   90.00
#
_symmetry.space_group_name_H-M   'P 1'
#
loop_
_entity.id
_entity.type
_entity.pdbx_description
1 polymer ?
#
loop_
_entity_poly.entity_id
_entity_poly.type
_entity_poly.pdbx_seq_one_letter_code
_entity_poly.pdbx_strand_id
1 'polypeptide(L)'
;CDWSSDVCSSDLYNSGLKIWSAACSIGAEPYSLAMIMDNLNPRVNHKIIATDIDSTILQKAKNGEYVYSEVKNVSKQYLDKYFVINDDKYCINSQIKKMVQFKKHDLILENYESNFDLIVCRNVVIYFNGDVKDKIYKKFSESLKKGGLLFVGATESIYNYKDYGFEKTSTFIYKKI
;
A
#
# COMPACT_ATOMS: atom_id res chain seq x y z
N CYS A 1 -10.72 -9.46 -7.76
CA CYS A 1 -10.92 -8.00 -7.96
C CYS A 1 -10.02 -7.58 -9.09
N ASP A 2 -10.63 -7.14 -10.17
CA ASP A 2 -9.95 -6.75 -11.38
C ASP A 2 -9.43 -5.32 -11.20
N TRP A 3 -8.15 -5.20 -10.87
CA TRP A 3 -7.44 -3.93 -10.66
C TRP A 3 -7.04 -3.26 -11.99
N SER A 4 -7.24 -3.95 -13.11
CA SER A 4 -6.65 -3.55 -14.38
C SER A 4 -7.39 -2.44 -15.13
N SER A 5 -8.66 -2.16 -14.78
CA SER A 5 -9.51 -1.29 -15.59
C SER A 5 -9.61 0.17 -15.15
N ASP A 6 -9.40 0.49 -13.86
CA ASP A 6 -9.74 1.82 -13.33
C ASP A 6 -8.54 2.76 -13.05
N VAL A 7 -7.30 2.29 -13.20
CA VAL A 7 -6.08 3.09 -12.95
C VAL A 7 -5.28 3.37 -14.22
N CYS A 8 -5.75 2.91 -15.35
CA CYS A 8 -5.04 3.03 -16.62
C CYS A 8 -5.37 4.30 -17.40
N SER A 9 -4.71 5.41 -17.06
CA SER A 9 -4.37 6.39 -18.08
C SER A 9 -2.95 6.10 -18.60
N SER A 10 -2.74 6.17 -19.91
CA SER A 10 -1.46 5.85 -20.58
C SER A 10 -0.23 6.56 -20.03
N ASP A 11 -0.42 7.67 -19.35
CA ASP A 11 0.65 8.48 -18.76
C ASP A 11 1.21 7.91 -17.44
N LEU A 12 0.42 7.12 -16.70
CA LEU A 12 0.86 6.42 -15.49
C LEU A 12 1.80 5.25 -15.81
N TYR A 13 1.74 4.69 -17.02
CA TYR A 13 2.57 3.55 -17.41
C TYR A 13 4.05 3.89 -17.63
N ASN A 14 4.38 5.17 -17.86
CA ASN A 14 5.73 5.60 -18.19
C ASN A 14 6.44 6.35 -17.07
N SER A 15 5.75 6.76 -16.01
CA SER A 15 6.32 7.43 -14.84
C SER A 15 6.27 6.55 -13.62
N GLY A 16 7.34 6.55 -12.82
CA GLY A 16 7.37 5.83 -11.54
C GLY A 16 6.34 6.38 -10.56
N LEU A 17 5.52 5.50 -9.99
CA LEU A 17 4.54 5.86 -8.98
C LEU A 17 5.17 5.95 -7.60
N LYS A 18 4.74 6.94 -6.79
CA LYS A 18 5.02 7.02 -5.37
C LYS A 18 3.82 6.47 -4.60
N ILE A 19 3.99 5.32 -3.97
CA ILE A 19 2.94 4.56 -3.28
C ILE A 19 3.23 4.52 -1.78
N TRP A 20 2.20 4.64 -0.95
CA TRP A 20 2.32 4.50 0.49
C TRP A 20 1.39 3.38 0.99
N SER A 21 1.97 2.36 1.64
CA SER A 21 1.26 1.36 2.43
C SER A 21 1.30 1.79 3.89
N ALA A 22 0.20 2.32 4.39
CA ALA A 22 0.05 2.87 5.75
C ALA A 22 -0.44 1.78 6.70
N ALA A 23 0.28 1.55 7.81
CA ALA A 23 0.10 0.42 8.74
C ALA A 23 0.30 -0.94 8.05
N CYS A 24 1.52 -1.16 7.55
CA CYS A 24 1.86 -2.28 6.66
C CYS A 24 2.03 -3.63 7.37
N SER A 25 2.01 -3.67 8.70
CA SER A 25 2.18 -4.87 9.50
C SER A 25 3.44 -5.66 9.09
N ILE A 26 3.32 -6.97 8.85
CA ILE A 26 4.43 -7.86 8.45
C ILE A 26 4.95 -7.63 7.01
N GLY A 27 4.46 -6.61 6.31
CA GLY A 27 4.93 -6.26 4.98
C GLY A 27 4.27 -6.99 3.82
N ALA A 28 3.28 -7.83 4.05
CA ALA A 28 2.59 -8.58 2.98
C ALA A 28 1.94 -7.64 1.95
N GLU A 29 1.28 -6.56 2.39
CA GLU A 29 0.63 -5.58 1.52
C GLU A 29 1.64 -4.82 0.62
N PRO A 30 2.68 -4.14 1.16
CA PRO A 30 3.63 -3.41 0.31
C PRO A 30 4.41 -4.31 -0.63
N TYR A 31 4.74 -5.55 -0.26
CA TYR A 31 5.36 -6.49 -1.18
C TYR A 31 4.40 -6.97 -2.27
N SER A 32 3.11 -7.15 -1.95
CA SER A 32 2.10 -7.44 -2.98
C SER A 32 2.00 -6.31 -3.99
N LEU A 33 1.98 -5.05 -3.52
CA LEU A 33 2.00 -3.87 -4.40
C LEU A 33 3.27 -3.84 -5.26
N ALA A 34 4.44 -4.13 -4.68
CA ALA A 34 5.71 -4.17 -5.42
C ALA A 34 5.70 -5.24 -6.52
N MET A 35 5.22 -6.44 -6.22
CA MET A 35 5.10 -7.52 -7.19
C MET A 35 4.12 -7.18 -8.32
N ILE A 36 2.98 -6.56 -8.01
CA ILE A 36 2.01 -6.10 -9.01
C ILE A 36 2.64 -5.05 -9.92
N MET A 37 3.32 -4.05 -9.35
CA MET A 37 3.98 -2.99 -10.13
C MET A 37 5.09 -3.53 -11.02
N ASP A 38 5.95 -4.42 -10.51
CA ASP A 38 6.98 -5.09 -11.30
C ASP A 38 6.38 -5.95 -12.43
N ASN A 39 5.27 -6.61 -12.16
CA ASN A 39 4.61 -7.44 -13.18
C ASN A 39 3.96 -6.60 -14.28
N LEU A 40 3.37 -5.44 -13.93
CA LEU A 40 2.72 -4.54 -14.88
C LEU A 40 3.74 -3.79 -15.74
N ASN A 41 4.81 -3.27 -15.13
CA ASN A 41 5.85 -2.55 -15.85
C ASN A 41 7.23 -2.67 -15.17
N PRO A 42 7.99 -3.74 -15.46
CA PRO A 42 9.26 -4.03 -14.80
C PRO A 42 10.38 -3.02 -15.13
N ARG A 43 10.17 -2.13 -16.11
CA ARG A 43 11.14 -1.11 -16.52
C ARG A 43 10.97 0.22 -15.79
N VAL A 44 9.88 0.38 -15.06
CA VAL A 44 9.56 1.61 -14.34
C VAL A 44 9.98 1.48 -12.89
N ASN A 45 10.70 2.48 -12.39
CA ASN A 45 11.12 2.52 -11.00
C ASN A 45 10.00 3.11 -10.12
N HIS A 46 9.17 2.25 -9.55
CA HIS A 46 8.15 2.62 -8.57
C HIS A 46 8.77 2.74 -7.17
N LYS A 47 8.33 3.71 -6.38
CA LYS A 47 8.76 3.90 -4.99
C LYS A 47 7.62 3.54 -4.04
N ILE A 48 7.78 2.52 -3.24
CA ILE A 48 6.81 2.11 -2.23
C ILE A 48 7.35 2.44 -0.84
N ILE A 49 6.64 3.28 -0.11
CA ILE A 49 6.92 3.59 1.30
C ILE A 49 5.94 2.76 2.12
N ALA A 50 6.46 1.96 3.05
CA ALA A 50 5.67 1.14 3.94
C ALA A 50 5.92 1.57 5.38
N THR A 51 4.85 1.85 6.13
CA THR A 51 4.99 2.37 7.48
C THR A 51 4.16 1.57 8.47
N ASP A 52 4.68 1.47 9.68
CA ASP A 52 3.96 0.95 10.83
C ASP A 52 4.47 1.64 12.11
N ILE A 53 3.67 1.65 13.16
CA ILE A 53 4.07 2.20 14.46
C ILE A 53 4.94 1.21 15.23
N ASP A 54 4.79 -0.09 14.99
CA ASP A 54 5.50 -1.15 15.69
C ASP A 54 6.85 -1.47 15.01
N SER A 55 7.93 -1.13 15.70
CA SER A 55 9.30 -1.37 15.23
C SER A 55 9.62 -2.86 15.09
N THR A 56 9.02 -3.72 15.90
CA THR A 56 9.26 -5.18 15.86
C THR A 56 8.61 -5.78 14.62
N ILE A 57 7.40 -5.38 14.33
CA ILE A 57 6.70 -5.78 13.09
C ILE A 57 7.44 -5.28 11.84
N LEU A 58 7.92 -4.02 11.86
CA LEU A 58 8.72 -3.49 10.77
C LEU A 58 10.01 -4.27 10.52
N GLN A 59 10.65 -4.80 11.57
CA GLN A 59 11.82 -5.64 11.40
C GLN A 59 11.47 -6.97 10.71
N LYS A 60 10.35 -7.60 11.07
CA LYS A 60 9.82 -8.78 10.36
C LYS A 60 9.51 -8.45 8.90
N ALA A 61 8.84 -7.33 8.66
CA ALA A 61 8.53 -6.88 7.31
C ALA A 61 9.79 -6.69 6.45
N LYS A 62 10.84 -6.07 6.99
CA LYS A 62 12.13 -5.90 6.30
C LYS A 62 12.80 -7.23 5.95
N ASN A 63 12.69 -8.24 6.83
CA ASN A 63 13.22 -9.58 6.53
C ASN A 63 12.51 -10.19 5.33
N GLY A 64 11.21 -9.93 5.15
CA GLY A 64 10.41 -10.44 4.03
C GLY A 64 10.41 -11.97 3.96
N GLU A 65 10.31 -12.61 5.12
CA GLU A 65 10.26 -14.06 5.30
C GLU A 65 8.87 -14.47 5.77
N TYR A 66 8.28 -15.44 5.10
CA TYR A 66 6.92 -15.91 5.35
C TYR A 66 6.87 -17.42 5.47
N VAL A 67 5.89 -17.93 6.24
CA VAL A 67 5.57 -19.36 6.28
C VAL A 67 4.51 -19.68 5.24
N TYR A 68 4.36 -20.97 4.89
CA TYR A 68 3.41 -21.39 3.86
C TYR A 68 1.97 -20.89 4.09
N SER A 69 1.48 -20.87 5.33
CA SER A 69 0.14 -20.38 5.65
C SER A 69 -0.09 -18.91 5.28
N GLU A 70 0.96 -18.08 5.25
CA GLU A 70 0.90 -16.66 4.91
C GLU A 70 0.93 -16.43 3.39
N VAL A 71 1.50 -17.38 2.62
CA VAL A 71 1.62 -17.28 1.16
C VAL A 71 0.72 -18.23 0.38
N LYS A 72 -0.08 -19.07 1.05
CA LYS A 72 -0.93 -20.07 0.41
C LYS A 72 -1.89 -19.56 -0.66
N ASN A 73 -2.26 -18.28 -0.58
CA ASN A 73 -3.16 -17.64 -1.53
C ASN A 73 -2.40 -16.89 -2.66
N VAL A 74 -1.08 -16.89 -2.62
CA VAL A 74 -0.25 -16.32 -3.70
C VAL A 74 -0.23 -17.32 -4.86
N SER A 75 -0.47 -16.87 -6.09
CA SER A 75 -0.44 -17.76 -7.23
C SER A 75 0.94 -18.37 -7.44
N LYS A 76 0.99 -19.60 -7.96
CA LYS A 76 2.28 -20.28 -8.23
C LYS A 76 3.21 -19.43 -9.09
N GLN A 77 2.69 -18.74 -10.11
CA GLN A 77 3.47 -17.86 -10.98
C GLN A 77 4.19 -16.75 -10.19
N TYR A 78 3.51 -16.15 -9.20
CA TYR A 78 4.10 -15.12 -8.35
C TYR A 78 5.08 -15.71 -7.34
N LEU A 79 4.80 -16.90 -6.79
CA LEU A 79 5.74 -17.61 -5.92
C LEU A 79 7.03 -17.93 -6.66
N ASP A 80 6.96 -18.53 -7.85
CA ASP A 80 8.12 -18.91 -8.64
C ASP A 80 8.95 -17.69 -9.08
N LYS A 81 8.30 -16.54 -9.35
CA LYS A 81 8.98 -15.33 -9.85
C LYS A 81 9.62 -14.49 -8.74
N TYR A 82 8.95 -14.36 -7.59
CA TYR A 82 9.29 -13.35 -6.60
C TYR A 82 9.79 -13.89 -5.26
N PHE A 83 9.72 -15.19 -5.05
CA PHE A 83 10.17 -15.80 -3.80
C PHE A 83 11.33 -16.76 -4.03
N VAL A 84 12.17 -16.84 -3.01
CA VAL A 84 13.24 -17.86 -2.89
C VAL A 84 12.85 -18.70 -1.68
N ILE A 85 12.84 -20.02 -1.84
CA ILE A 85 12.54 -20.94 -0.75
C ILE A 85 13.85 -21.28 -0.05
N ASN A 86 13.94 -20.96 1.24
CA ASN A 86 15.05 -21.31 2.12
C ASN A 86 14.48 -22.11 3.29
N ASP A 87 14.87 -23.38 3.39
CA ASP A 87 14.26 -24.33 4.31
C ASP A 87 12.74 -24.34 4.14
N ASP A 88 11.96 -24.11 5.21
CA ASP A 88 10.51 -24.03 5.16
C ASP A 88 9.94 -22.61 4.99
N LYS A 89 10.80 -21.62 4.64
CA LYS A 89 10.41 -20.22 4.52
C LYS A 89 10.40 -19.75 3.08
N TYR A 90 9.42 -18.92 2.78
CA TYR A 90 9.26 -18.18 1.53
C TYR A 90 9.83 -16.77 1.70
N CYS A 91 10.98 -16.51 1.10
CA CYS A 91 11.69 -15.24 1.21
C CYS A 91 11.46 -14.39 -0.04
N ILE A 92 11.02 -13.16 0.13
CA ILE A 92 10.93 -12.18 -0.98
C ILE A 92 12.32 -11.98 -1.58
N ASN A 93 12.42 -12.01 -2.91
CA ASN A 93 13.69 -11.80 -3.61
C ASN A 93 14.21 -10.35 -3.45
N SER A 94 15.51 -10.15 -3.70
CA SER A 94 16.17 -8.86 -3.49
C SER A 94 15.67 -7.75 -4.41
N GLN A 95 15.15 -8.07 -5.60
CA GLN A 95 14.61 -7.09 -6.54
C GLN A 95 13.37 -6.42 -5.94
N ILE A 96 12.42 -7.21 -5.47
CA ILE A 96 11.19 -6.71 -4.86
C ILE A 96 11.47 -5.99 -3.54
N LYS A 97 12.39 -6.51 -2.71
CA LYS A 97 12.78 -5.83 -1.46
C LYS A 97 13.30 -4.40 -1.68
N LYS A 98 14.06 -4.17 -2.75
CA LYS A 98 14.59 -2.83 -3.09
C LYS A 98 13.52 -1.81 -3.46
N MET A 99 12.33 -2.24 -3.88
CA MET A 99 11.22 -1.35 -4.23
C MET A 99 10.50 -0.81 -3.00
N VAL A 100 10.69 -1.42 -1.81
CA VAL A 100 9.95 -1.08 -0.60
C VAL A 100 10.87 -0.48 0.44
N GLN A 101 10.54 0.74 0.88
CA GLN A 101 11.23 1.42 1.97
C GLN A 101 10.36 1.38 3.24
N PHE A 102 10.82 0.66 4.26
CA PHE A 102 10.13 0.58 5.54
C PHE A 102 10.57 1.70 6.49
N LYS A 103 9.58 2.40 7.11
CA LYS A 103 9.80 3.47 8.08
C LYS A 103 8.85 3.31 9.26
N LYS A 104 9.31 3.62 10.47
CA LYS A 104 8.41 3.81 11.60
C LYS A 104 7.62 5.08 11.39
N HIS A 105 6.31 5.06 11.68
CA HIS A 105 5.45 6.22 11.52
C HIS A 105 4.17 6.07 12.35
N ASP A 106 3.82 7.14 13.06
CA ASP A 106 2.56 7.28 13.79
C ASP A 106 1.56 8.07 12.94
N LEU A 107 0.47 7.42 12.51
CA LEU A 107 -0.58 8.03 11.69
C LEU A 107 -1.30 9.19 12.39
N ILE A 108 -1.31 9.21 13.73
CA ILE A 108 -2.01 10.24 14.50
C ILE A 108 -1.12 11.45 14.71
N LEU A 109 0.10 11.21 15.20
CA LEU A 109 0.98 12.25 15.74
C LEU A 109 1.91 12.88 14.71
N GLU A 110 2.36 12.12 13.70
CA GLU A 110 3.39 12.59 12.78
C GLU A 110 2.82 13.25 11.53
N ASN A 111 3.63 14.09 10.88
CA ASN A 111 3.32 14.68 9.60
C ASN A 111 3.54 13.69 8.47
N TYR A 112 2.71 13.76 7.45
CA TYR A 112 2.79 12.88 6.30
C TYR A 112 3.69 13.46 5.20
N GLU A 113 4.38 12.59 4.47
CA GLU A 113 4.99 12.97 3.20
C GLU A 113 3.89 13.31 2.19
N SER A 114 4.24 14.06 1.16
CA SER A 114 3.31 14.49 0.11
C SER A 114 3.60 13.87 -1.26
N ASN A 115 2.73 14.18 -2.21
CA ASN A 115 2.86 13.79 -3.61
C ASN A 115 2.78 12.27 -3.84
N PHE A 116 1.90 11.59 -3.13
CA PHE A 116 1.58 10.20 -3.40
C PHE A 116 0.60 10.05 -4.56
N ASP A 117 0.84 9.05 -5.40
CA ASP A 117 -0.08 8.63 -6.46
C ASP A 117 -1.13 7.67 -5.91
N LEU A 118 -0.74 6.83 -4.92
CA LEU A 118 -1.61 5.89 -4.25
C LEU A 118 -1.25 5.82 -2.75
N ILE A 119 -2.28 5.87 -1.91
CA ILE A 119 -2.18 5.52 -0.49
C ILE A 119 -3.08 4.31 -0.25
N VAL A 120 -2.53 3.26 0.37
CA VAL A 120 -3.26 2.08 0.82
C VAL A 120 -3.27 2.10 2.34
N CYS A 121 -4.45 2.13 2.95
CA CYS A 121 -4.63 2.09 4.41
C CYS A 121 -5.79 1.16 4.73
N ARG A 122 -5.49 -0.06 5.15
CA ARG A 122 -6.50 -1.11 5.33
C ARG A 122 -6.44 -1.71 6.72
N ASN A 123 -7.63 -1.91 7.30
CA ASN A 123 -7.84 -2.60 8.58
C ASN A 123 -7.14 -1.95 9.79
N VAL A 124 -6.93 -0.64 9.76
CA VAL A 124 -6.30 0.10 10.87
C VAL A 124 -7.17 1.26 11.36
N VAL A 125 -7.83 1.99 10.47
CA VAL A 125 -8.63 3.17 10.84
C VAL A 125 -9.87 2.77 11.65
N ILE A 126 -10.29 1.51 11.56
CA ILE A 126 -11.40 0.95 12.36
C ILE A 126 -11.19 1.08 13.86
N TYR A 127 -9.94 1.12 14.33
CA TYR A 127 -9.61 1.20 15.77
C TYR A 127 -9.67 2.61 16.34
N PHE A 128 -9.87 3.64 15.50
CA PHE A 128 -9.88 5.03 15.94
C PHE A 128 -11.31 5.57 16.10
N ASN A 129 -11.48 6.54 16.99
CA ASN A 129 -12.73 7.28 17.12
C ASN A 129 -12.97 8.24 15.93
N GLY A 130 -14.16 8.83 15.81
CA GLY A 130 -14.56 9.66 14.69
C GLY A 130 -13.61 10.84 14.42
N ASP A 131 -13.28 11.61 15.46
CA ASP A 131 -12.42 12.80 15.34
C ASP A 131 -11.01 12.47 14.83
N VAL A 132 -10.46 11.32 15.22
CA VAL A 132 -9.15 10.85 14.75
C VAL A 132 -9.25 10.37 13.31
N LYS A 133 -10.32 9.67 12.94
CA LYS A 133 -10.58 9.27 11.55
C LYS A 133 -10.63 10.47 10.62
N ASP A 134 -11.37 11.51 11.01
CA ASP A 134 -11.50 12.73 10.22
C ASP A 134 -10.14 13.40 9.97
N LYS A 135 -9.30 13.48 11.00
CA LYS A 135 -7.93 14.01 10.89
C LYS A 135 -7.06 13.17 9.95
N ILE A 136 -7.12 11.84 10.05
CA ILE A 136 -6.35 10.92 9.22
C ILE A 136 -6.77 11.04 7.76
N TYR A 137 -8.07 11.02 7.45
CA TYR A 137 -8.56 11.15 6.08
C TYR A 137 -8.22 12.50 5.45
N LYS A 138 -8.26 13.57 6.23
CA LYS A 138 -7.81 14.89 5.79
C LYS A 138 -6.32 14.90 5.47
N LYS A 139 -5.48 14.35 6.35
CA LYS A 139 -4.03 14.21 6.11
C LYS A 139 -3.74 13.36 4.87
N PHE A 140 -4.46 12.24 4.64
CA PHE A 140 -4.31 11.44 3.43
C PHE A 140 -4.65 12.25 2.18
N SER A 141 -5.75 12.99 2.22
CA SER A 141 -6.14 13.87 1.11
C SER A 141 -5.07 14.90 0.80
N GLU A 142 -4.50 15.57 1.81
CA GLU A 142 -3.43 16.55 1.65
C GLU A 142 -2.13 15.94 1.13
N SER A 143 -1.89 14.66 1.40
CA SER A 143 -0.68 13.92 0.99
C SER A 143 -0.76 13.37 -0.43
N LEU A 144 -1.94 13.21 -0.97
CA LEU A 144 -2.16 12.74 -2.34
C LEU A 144 -1.98 13.86 -3.35
N LYS A 145 -1.45 13.52 -4.52
CA LYS A 145 -1.56 14.36 -5.71
C LYS A 145 -3.02 14.54 -6.11
N LYS A 146 -3.34 15.59 -6.83
CA LYS A 146 -4.62 15.70 -7.54
C LYS A 146 -4.78 14.51 -8.50
N GLY A 147 -5.91 13.82 -8.43
CA GLY A 147 -6.14 12.57 -9.15
C GLY A 147 -5.55 11.32 -8.51
N GLY A 148 -4.77 11.46 -7.42
CA GLY A 148 -4.24 10.33 -6.66
C GLY A 148 -5.33 9.54 -5.93
N LEU A 149 -5.06 8.30 -5.61
CA LEU A 149 -6.03 7.35 -5.08
C LEU A 149 -5.77 7.00 -3.61
N LEU A 150 -6.85 6.90 -2.84
CA LEU A 150 -6.87 6.30 -1.51
C LEU A 150 -7.63 4.97 -1.57
N PHE A 151 -6.98 3.87 -1.20
CA PHE A 151 -7.60 2.56 -1.07
C PHE A 151 -7.72 2.15 0.40
N VAL A 152 -8.93 1.87 0.84
CA VAL A 152 -9.25 1.51 2.23
C VAL A 152 -9.74 0.07 2.34
N GLY A 153 -9.79 -0.47 3.56
CA GLY A 153 -10.31 -1.80 3.82
C GLY A 153 -11.83 -1.90 3.65
N ALA A 154 -12.31 -3.14 3.47
CA ALA A 154 -13.73 -3.42 3.21
C ALA A 154 -14.67 -2.94 4.32
N THR A 155 -14.18 -2.79 5.54
CA THR A 155 -14.93 -2.31 6.71
C THR A 155 -14.71 -0.83 7.00
N GLU A 156 -13.98 -0.11 6.14
CA GLU A 156 -13.52 1.26 6.36
C GLU A 156 -14.11 2.25 5.36
N SER A 157 -15.38 2.08 4.98
CA SER A 157 -16.06 3.02 4.08
C SER A 157 -16.09 4.43 4.67
N ILE A 158 -15.68 5.41 3.86
CA ILE A 158 -15.69 6.82 4.23
C ILE A 158 -17.04 7.41 3.80
N TYR A 159 -17.90 7.75 4.76
CA TYR A 159 -19.25 8.28 4.43
C TYR A 159 -19.21 9.73 3.97
N ASN A 160 -18.39 10.55 4.60
CA ASN A 160 -18.24 11.97 4.33
C ASN A 160 -17.00 12.30 3.46
N TYR A 161 -16.68 11.42 2.51
CA TYR A 161 -15.47 11.53 1.68
C TYR A 161 -15.35 12.87 0.93
N LYS A 162 -16.48 13.49 0.59
CA LYS A 162 -16.51 14.80 -0.10
C LYS A 162 -15.92 15.92 0.75
N ASP A 163 -16.10 15.86 2.07
CA ASP A 163 -15.61 16.87 3.01
C ASP A 163 -14.08 16.89 3.08
N TYR A 164 -13.45 15.77 2.68
CA TYR A 164 -11.98 15.66 2.57
C TYR A 164 -11.44 15.89 1.16
N GLY A 165 -12.30 16.29 0.20
CA GLY A 165 -11.91 16.52 -1.19
C GLY A 165 -11.69 15.25 -1.98
N PHE A 166 -12.47 14.21 -1.71
CA PHE A 166 -12.48 12.97 -2.47
C PHE A 166 -13.75 12.82 -3.33
N GLU A 167 -13.62 12.10 -4.41
CA GLU A 167 -14.72 11.46 -5.12
C GLU A 167 -14.59 9.93 -4.97
N LYS A 168 -15.71 9.24 -4.87
CA LYS A 168 -15.74 7.78 -4.76
C LYS A 168 -15.77 7.17 -6.16
N THR A 169 -14.69 6.46 -6.54
CA THR A 169 -14.58 5.81 -7.86
C THR A 169 -14.97 4.34 -7.83
N SER A 170 -14.80 3.67 -6.69
CA SER A 170 -15.18 2.27 -6.47
C SER A 170 -15.57 2.06 -5.01
N THR A 171 -16.00 0.86 -4.63
CA THR A 171 -16.50 0.56 -3.28
C THR A 171 -15.53 0.97 -2.17
N PHE A 172 -14.22 0.79 -2.41
CA PHE A 172 -13.16 1.07 -1.41
C PHE A 172 -12.07 2.00 -1.93
N ILE A 173 -12.29 2.63 -3.09
CA ILE A 173 -11.33 3.51 -3.75
C ILE A 173 -11.91 4.91 -3.86
N TYR A 174 -11.13 5.87 -3.39
CA TYR A 174 -11.45 7.29 -3.38
C TYR A 174 -10.36 8.05 -4.13
N LYS A 175 -10.76 8.94 -5.04
CA LYS A 175 -9.86 9.75 -5.84
C LYS A 175 -9.84 11.18 -5.33
N LYS A 176 -8.66 11.76 -5.18
CA LYS A 176 -8.47 13.17 -4.82
C LYS A 176 -8.91 14.09 -5.96
N ILE A 177 -9.80 15.05 -5.68
CA ILE A 177 -10.28 16.07 -6.63
C ILE A 177 -9.27 17.21 -6.77
#